data_81444f2b1e8146e708d3cc334bcd4067
#
_entry.id   81444f2b1e8146e708d3cc334bcd4067
#
_cell.length_a   1.000
_cell.length_b   1.000
_cell.length_c   1.000
_cell.angle_alpha   90.00
_cell.angle_beta   90.00
_cell.angle_gamma   90.00
#
_symmetry.space_group_name_H-M   'P 1'
#
loop_
_entity.id
_entity.type
_entity.pdbx_description
1 polymer ?
#
loop_
_entity_poly.entity_id
_entity_poly.type
_entity_poly.pdbx_seq_one_letter_code
_entity_poly.pdbx_strand_id
1 'polypeptide(L)'
;METKPRILYLQKILLERTDEENPLSTTQLINILNDEYGISAHRTTVTKDIAALQEFGMDIVTIHSTQSKYFVASRKFELPELKLLIDAVESSKFITSKKSEALIEKIHTMTSPGQVAKLKRNNYVVNRIKPDNEQIYYIIDAINDAINAGKQISFQYYDYTGLKKKVLKN
;
A
#
# COMPACT_ATOMS: atom_id res chain seq x y z
N MET A 1 -3.75 30.34 18.43
CA MET A 1 -4.22 28.94 18.41
C MET A 1 -3.72 28.32 17.12
N GLU A 2 -2.67 27.52 17.19
CA GLU A 2 -2.21 26.82 15.98
C GLU A 2 -3.31 25.90 15.50
N THR A 3 -3.83 26.18 14.31
CA THR A 3 -4.80 25.32 13.65
C THR A 3 -4.04 24.08 13.19
N LYS A 4 -3.94 23.09 14.08
CA LYS A 4 -3.40 21.78 13.68
C LYS A 4 -4.19 21.33 12.46
N PRO A 5 -3.56 20.73 11.45
CA PRO A 5 -4.21 20.33 10.20
C PRO A 5 -5.17 19.13 10.43
N ARG A 6 -6.20 19.33 11.26
CA ARG A 6 -7.20 18.32 11.66
C ARG A 6 -7.78 17.58 10.46
N ILE A 7 -8.09 18.30 9.38
CA ILE A 7 -8.68 17.72 8.19
C ILE A 7 -7.76 16.70 7.52
N LEU A 8 -6.44 16.90 7.56
CA LEU A 8 -5.46 15.95 7.02
C LEU A 8 -5.38 14.67 7.85
N TYR A 9 -5.47 14.80 9.18
CA TYR A 9 -5.55 13.61 10.05
C TYR A 9 -6.87 12.88 9.87
N LEU A 10 -7.98 13.60 9.70
CA LEU A 10 -9.28 13.02 9.41
C LEU A 10 -9.27 12.25 8.08
N GLN A 11 -8.68 12.84 7.03
CA GLN A 11 -8.46 12.18 5.75
C GLN A 11 -7.65 10.89 5.91
N LYS A 12 -6.54 10.95 6.65
CA LYS A 12 -5.68 9.79 6.92
C LYS A 12 -6.46 8.69 7.63
N ILE A 13 -7.18 9.00 8.71
CA ILE A 13 -7.98 8.04 9.48
C ILE A 13 -9.02 7.36 8.58
N LEU A 14 -9.75 8.13 7.77
CA LEU A 14 -10.77 7.60 6.88
C LEU A 14 -10.17 6.68 5.82
N LEU A 15 -9.06 7.07 5.19
CA LEU A 15 -8.38 6.25 4.18
C LEU A 15 -7.77 4.97 4.77
N GLU A 16 -7.17 5.05 5.95
CA GLU A 16 -6.45 3.92 6.53
C GLU A 16 -7.34 2.94 7.30
N ARG A 17 -8.50 3.38 7.84
CA ARG A 17 -9.24 2.59 8.84
C ARG A 17 -10.69 2.27 8.48
N THR A 18 -11.21 2.83 7.39
CA THR A 18 -12.63 2.62 7.06
C THR A 18 -12.80 1.85 5.75
N ASP A 19 -13.83 1.10 5.68
CA ASP A 19 -14.41 0.46 4.49
C ASP A 19 -15.90 0.22 4.75
N GLU A 20 -16.61 -0.36 3.77
CA GLU A 20 -18.05 -0.62 3.86
C GLU A 20 -18.42 -1.48 5.08
N GLU A 21 -17.56 -2.45 5.45
CA GLU A 21 -17.80 -3.33 6.62
C GLU A 21 -17.38 -2.68 7.94
N ASN A 22 -16.49 -1.68 7.90
CA ASN A 22 -15.90 -1.03 9.06
C ASN A 22 -16.06 0.50 9.01
N PRO A 23 -17.31 1.03 8.98
CA PRO A 23 -17.53 2.47 9.01
C PRO A 23 -17.29 3.03 10.41
N LEU A 24 -16.71 4.24 10.51
CA LEU A 24 -16.49 4.95 11.77
C LEU A 24 -17.55 6.00 12.04
N SER A 25 -18.08 6.04 13.26
CA SER A 25 -19.00 7.09 13.71
C SER A 25 -18.27 8.41 13.99
N THR A 26 -19.01 9.52 13.98
CA THR A 26 -18.46 10.84 14.35
C THR A 26 -17.76 10.80 15.73
N THR A 27 -18.32 10.08 16.69
CA THR A 27 -17.76 9.96 18.05
C THR A 27 -16.42 9.19 18.01
N GLN A 28 -16.34 8.09 17.26
CA GLN A 28 -15.10 7.34 17.10
C GLN A 28 -14.02 8.18 16.43
N LEU A 29 -14.36 8.96 15.39
CA LEU A 29 -13.42 9.87 14.73
C LEU A 29 -12.90 10.94 15.70
N ILE A 30 -13.76 11.52 16.54
CA ILE A 30 -13.36 12.49 17.56
C ILE A 30 -12.40 11.86 18.57
N ASN A 31 -12.71 10.65 19.06
CA ASN A 31 -11.86 9.96 20.01
C ASN A 31 -10.49 9.66 19.42
N ILE A 32 -10.41 9.13 18.19
CA ILE A 32 -9.14 8.86 17.48
C ILE A 32 -8.32 10.17 17.32
N LEU A 33 -8.97 11.27 16.89
CA LEU A 33 -8.31 12.56 16.75
C LEU A 33 -7.73 13.04 18.08
N ASN A 34 -8.46 12.87 19.18
CA ASN A 34 -8.01 13.28 20.50
C ASN A 34 -6.91 12.37 21.03
N ASP A 35 -7.12 11.07 21.03
CA ASP A 35 -6.29 10.09 21.73
C ASP A 35 -4.94 9.85 21.02
N GLU A 36 -4.95 9.83 19.69
CA GLU A 36 -3.73 9.53 18.91
C GLU A 36 -3.00 10.80 18.44
N TYR A 37 -3.74 11.88 18.17
CA TYR A 37 -3.15 13.09 17.59
C TYR A 37 -3.24 14.32 18.51
N GLY A 38 -3.88 14.20 19.69
CA GLY A 38 -4.06 15.30 20.63
C GLY A 38 -4.87 16.46 20.02
N ILE A 39 -5.81 16.16 19.13
CA ILE A 39 -6.65 17.15 18.45
C ILE A 39 -8.06 17.06 19.00
N SER A 40 -8.46 18.07 19.80
CA SER A 40 -9.85 18.21 20.24
C SER A 40 -10.73 18.76 19.12
N ALA A 41 -11.87 18.16 18.88
CA ALA A 41 -12.83 18.57 17.87
C ALA A 41 -14.27 18.39 18.33
N HIS A 42 -15.15 19.30 17.89
CA HIS A 42 -16.59 19.16 18.11
C HIS A 42 -17.24 18.38 16.95
N ARG A 43 -18.36 17.73 17.22
CA ARG A 43 -19.12 16.95 16.24
C ARG A 43 -19.45 17.75 14.97
N THR A 44 -19.91 18.98 15.12
CA THR A 44 -20.23 19.88 13.99
C THR A 44 -19.02 20.23 13.14
N THR A 45 -17.85 20.32 13.76
CA THR A 45 -16.59 20.61 13.05
C THR A 45 -16.13 19.41 12.23
N VAL A 46 -16.19 18.20 12.81
CA VAL A 46 -15.85 16.97 12.10
C VAL A 46 -16.78 16.75 10.90
N THR A 47 -18.08 17.00 11.07
CA THR A 47 -19.05 16.90 9.97
C THR A 47 -18.74 17.90 8.83
N LYS A 48 -18.32 19.13 9.15
CA LYS A 48 -17.91 20.13 8.15
C LYS A 48 -16.61 19.72 7.45
N ASP A 49 -15.66 19.17 8.18
CA ASP A 49 -14.40 18.67 7.59
C ASP A 49 -14.66 17.50 6.64
N ILE A 50 -15.60 16.59 6.98
CA ILE A 50 -16.00 15.49 6.10
C ILE A 50 -16.63 16.04 4.81
N ALA A 51 -17.54 17.02 4.93
CA ALA A 51 -18.12 17.66 3.75
C ALA A 51 -17.03 18.31 2.85
N ALA A 52 -16.07 18.99 3.46
CA ALA A 52 -14.95 19.57 2.71
C ALA A 52 -14.07 18.48 2.01
N LEU A 53 -13.87 17.33 2.64
CA LEU A 53 -13.16 16.21 2.01
C LEU A 53 -13.96 15.61 0.84
N GLN A 54 -15.30 15.56 0.96
CA GLN A 54 -16.17 15.14 -0.15
C GLN A 54 -16.10 16.14 -1.32
N GLU A 55 -16.14 17.43 -1.04
CA GLU A 55 -15.96 18.50 -2.07
C GLU A 55 -14.56 18.43 -2.72
N PHE A 56 -13.54 18.05 -1.95
CA PHE A 56 -12.19 17.82 -2.46
C PHE A 56 -12.07 16.58 -3.38
N GLY A 57 -13.12 15.76 -3.46
CA GLY A 57 -13.20 14.60 -4.34
C GLY A 57 -12.97 13.25 -3.64
N MET A 58 -12.98 13.20 -2.32
CA MET A 58 -12.99 11.91 -1.62
C MET A 58 -14.39 11.30 -1.66
N ASP A 59 -14.47 10.05 -2.09
CA ASP A 59 -15.73 9.28 -2.11
C ASP A 59 -16.03 8.74 -0.71
N ILE A 60 -16.55 9.63 0.14
CA ILE A 60 -16.94 9.30 1.52
C ILE A 60 -18.45 9.08 1.54
N VAL A 61 -18.85 7.85 1.86
CA VAL A 61 -20.24 7.48 2.06
C VAL A 61 -20.64 7.76 3.51
N THR A 62 -21.80 8.39 3.67
CA THR A 62 -22.42 8.65 4.98
C THR A 62 -23.60 7.69 5.20
N ILE A 63 -23.49 6.86 6.23
CA ILE A 63 -24.60 6.02 6.70
C ILE A 63 -25.37 6.81 7.75
N HIS A 64 -26.59 7.18 7.43
CA HIS A 64 -27.49 7.88 8.36
C HIS A 64 -28.15 6.87 9.31
N SER A 65 -27.81 6.96 10.59
CA SER A 65 -28.42 6.22 11.70
C SER A 65 -28.53 7.12 12.91
N THR A 66 -28.79 6.57 14.08
CA THR A 66 -28.79 7.32 15.37
C THR A 66 -27.48 8.11 15.55
N GLN A 67 -26.37 7.60 15.02
CA GLN A 67 -25.09 8.30 14.85
C GLN A 67 -24.62 8.12 13.41
N SER A 68 -24.36 9.22 12.71
CA SER A 68 -23.79 9.15 11.36
C SER A 68 -22.46 8.42 11.40
N LYS A 69 -22.29 7.47 10.46
CA LYS A 69 -21.05 6.72 10.25
C LYS A 69 -20.53 7.01 8.85
N TYR A 70 -19.23 6.94 8.69
CA TYR A 70 -18.54 7.32 7.47
C TYR A 70 -17.54 6.25 7.07
N PHE A 71 -17.40 6.02 5.77
CA PHE A 71 -16.34 5.20 5.20
C PHE A 71 -15.97 5.70 3.80
N VAL A 72 -14.75 5.39 3.37
CA VAL A 72 -14.30 5.66 2.00
C VAL A 72 -14.70 4.50 1.11
N ALA A 73 -15.56 4.77 0.12
CA ALA A 73 -16.08 3.77 -0.80
C ALA A 73 -15.07 3.46 -1.91
N SER A 74 -14.55 4.48 -2.59
CA SER A 74 -13.63 4.33 -3.69
C SER A 74 -12.19 4.66 -3.29
N ARG A 75 -11.26 3.81 -3.70
CA ARG A 75 -9.81 3.98 -3.55
C ARG A 75 -9.14 3.99 -4.91
N LYS A 76 -7.83 4.32 -4.93
CA LYS A 76 -7.03 4.27 -6.18
C LYS A 76 -7.00 2.90 -6.81
N PHE A 77 -7.08 1.85 -5.99
CA PHE A 77 -7.11 0.47 -6.42
C PHE A 77 -8.27 -0.25 -5.76
N GLU A 78 -8.97 -1.07 -6.53
CA GLU A 78 -9.95 -2.01 -6.02
C GLU A 78 -9.27 -3.25 -5.42
N LEU A 79 -9.99 -3.98 -4.56
CA LEU A 79 -9.45 -5.17 -3.90
C LEU A 79 -8.94 -6.25 -4.90
N PRO A 80 -9.63 -6.55 -6.02
CA PRO A 80 -9.12 -7.46 -7.03
C PRO A 80 -7.83 -6.98 -7.70
N GLU A 81 -7.68 -5.67 -7.91
CA GLU A 81 -6.48 -5.08 -8.51
C GLU A 81 -5.28 -5.19 -7.56
N LEU A 82 -5.49 -4.90 -6.25
CA LEU A 82 -4.46 -5.10 -5.23
C LEU A 82 -4.02 -6.57 -5.16
N LYS A 83 -4.95 -7.50 -5.26
CA LYS A 83 -4.64 -8.92 -5.32
C LYS A 83 -3.76 -9.27 -6.52
N LEU A 84 -4.12 -8.77 -7.70
CA LEU A 84 -3.32 -8.96 -8.91
C LEU A 84 -1.90 -8.40 -8.75
N LEU A 85 -1.74 -7.23 -8.14
CA LEU A 85 -0.43 -6.63 -7.85
C LEU A 85 0.39 -7.51 -6.88
N ILE A 86 -0.23 -8.03 -5.83
CA ILE A 86 0.42 -8.95 -4.88
C ILE A 86 0.87 -10.22 -5.60
N ASP A 87 0.00 -10.85 -6.38
CA ASP A 87 0.30 -12.06 -7.15
C ASP A 87 1.46 -11.83 -8.14
N ALA A 88 1.52 -10.66 -8.79
CA ALA A 88 2.60 -10.27 -9.66
C ALA A 88 3.94 -10.13 -8.92
N VAL A 89 3.93 -9.50 -7.74
CA VAL A 89 5.12 -9.36 -6.88
C VAL A 89 5.59 -10.73 -6.40
N GLU A 90 4.68 -11.59 -5.94
CA GLU A 90 4.99 -12.93 -5.45
C GLU A 90 5.54 -13.83 -6.56
N SER A 91 4.99 -13.73 -7.78
CA SER A 91 5.43 -14.54 -8.93
C SER A 91 6.71 -14.04 -9.58
N SER A 92 7.16 -12.83 -9.29
CA SER A 92 8.38 -12.27 -9.86
C SER A 92 9.62 -13.07 -9.44
N LYS A 93 10.41 -13.47 -10.46
CA LYS A 93 11.70 -14.15 -10.29
C LYS A 93 12.88 -13.19 -10.17
N PHE A 94 12.62 -11.88 -10.28
CA PHE A 94 13.66 -10.84 -10.30
C PHE A 94 13.85 -10.15 -8.96
N ILE A 95 13.04 -10.46 -7.96
CA ILE A 95 13.14 -9.88 -6.63
C ILE A 95 13.22 -10.97 -5.56
N THR A 96 13.99 -10.66 -4.51
CA THR A 96 14.18 -11.58 -3.37
C THR A 96 12.88 -11.70 -2.56
N SER A 97 12.77 -12.74 -1.73
CA SER A 97 11.64 -12.91 -0.81
C SER A 97 11.47 -11.69 0.10
N LYS A 98 12.55 -11.21 0.70
CA LYS A 98 12.57 -10.01 1.56
C LYS A 98 12.04 -8.77 0.85
N LYS A 99 12.47 -8.53 -0.41
CA LYS A 99 11.99 -7.39 -1.20
C LYS A 99 10.52 -7.55 -1.58
N SER A 100 10.06 -8.76 -1.86
CA SER A 100 8.65 -9.06 -2.13
C SER A 100 7.78 -8.75 -0.91
N GLU A 101 8.15 -9.23 0.27
CA GLU A 101 7.45 -8.94 1.52
C GLU A 101 7.34 -7.44 1.76
N ALA A 102 8.46 -6.70 1.61
CA ALA A 102 8.47 -5.25 1.78
C ALA A 102 7.55 -4.52 0.78
N LEU A 103 7.44 -5.00 -0.46
CA LEU A 103 6.54 -4.44 -1.47
C LEU A 103 5.08 -4.77 -1.17
N ILE A 104 4.78 -6.00 -0.75
CA ILE A 104 3.44 -6.44 -0.37
C ILE A 104 2.94 -5.64 0.84
N GLU A 105 3.78 -5.42 1.85
CA GLU A 105 3.41 -4.56 2.98
C GLU A 105 3.09 -3.12 2.53
N LYS A 106 3.79 -2.56 1.54
CA LYS A 106 3.43 -1.26 0.96
C LYS A 106 2.08 -1.32 0.21
N ILE A 107 1.80 -2.40 -0.50
CA ILE A 107 0.49 -2.58 -1.16
C ILE A 107 -0.62 -2.66 -0.11
N HIS A 108 -0.39 -3.33 1.01
CA HIS A 108 -1.35 -3.39 2.13
C HIS A 108 -1.70 -2.01 2.69
N THR A 109 -0.77 -1.04 2.68
CA THR A 109 -1.08 0.33 3.12
C THR A 109 -2.03 1.10 2.20
N MET A 110 -2.32 0.59 1.00
CA MET A 110 -3.22 1.23 0.04
C MET A 110 -4.70 0.95 0.32
N THR A 111 -4.99 0.10 1.32
CA THR A 111 -6.36 -0.28 1.65
C THR A 111 -6.58 -0.36 3.17
N SER A 112 -7.82 -0.66 3.61
CA SER A 112 -8.17 -0.79 5.03
C SER A 112 -7.68 -2.11 5.63
N PRO A 113 -7.50 -2.20 6.97
CA PRO A 113 -7.13 -3.44 7.64
C PRO A 113 -8.11 -4.60 7.40
N GLY A 114 -9.40 -4.31 7.29
CA GLY A 114 -10.43 -5.32 6.97
C GLY A 114 -10.21 -5.93 5.58
N GLN A 115 -9.87 -5.10 4.60
CA GLN A 115 -9.55 -5.54 3.24
C GLN A 115 -8.19 -6.26 3.17
N VAL A 116 -7.18 -5.80 3.92
CA VAL A 116 -5.89 -6.51 4.06
C VAL A 116 -6.09 -7.94 4.58
N ALA A 117 -6.97 -8.13 5.57
CA ALA A 117 -7.28 -9.46 6.08
C ALA A 117 -7.88 -10.38 5.02
N LYS A 118 -8.67 -9.83 4.07
CA LYS A 118 -9.19 -10.58 2.92
C LYS A 118 -8.10 -10.91 1.91
N LEU A 119 -7.17 -9.99 1.64
CA LEU A 119 -6.01 -10.23 0.77
C LEU A 119 -5.13 -11.34 1.33
N LYS A 120 -4.78 -11.31 2.62
CA LYS A 120 -3.93 -12.31 3.28
C LYS A 120 -4.56 -13.72 3.30
N ARG A 121 -5.88 -13.82 3.44
CA ARG A 121 -6.60 -15.11 3.44
C ARG A 121 -6.58 -15.84 2.09
N ASN A 122 -6.46 -15.11 1.00
CA ASN A 122 -6.56 -15.63 -0.35
C ASN A 122 -5.20 -15.83 -1.03
N ASN A 123 -4.10 -15.68 -0.30
CA ASN A 123 -2.75 -15.90 -0.82
C ASN A 123 -2.46 -17.41 -0.91
N TYR A 124 -2.67 -17.98 -2.09
CA TYR A 124 -2.35 -19.38 -2.42
C TYR A 124 -1.02 -19.53 -3.16
N VAL A 125 -0.14 -18.53 -3.14
CA VAL A 125 1.11 -18.64 -3.89
C VAL A 125 2.07 -19.54 -3.13
N VAL A 126 2.18 -20.77 -3.64
CA VAL A 126 3.14 -21.79 -3.21
C VAL A 126 4.56 -21.23 -3.38
N ASN A 127 5.40 -21.41 -2.35
CA ASN A 127 6.84 -21.14 -2.29
C ASN A 127 7.53 -21.22 -3.65
N ARG A 128 7.58 -20.10 -4.39
CA ARG A 128 8.39 -20.02 -5.61
C ARG A 128 9.82 -19.72 -5.19
N ILE A 129 10.77 -20.46 -5.77
CA ILE A 129 12.19 -20.21 -5.58
C ILE A 129 12.49 -18.79 -6.05
N LYS A 130 12.86 -17.92 -5.13
CA LYS A 130 13.29 -16.54 -5.40
C LYS A 130 14.81 -16.44 -5.30
N PRO A 131 15.43 -15.49 -6.00
CA PRO A 131 16.86 -15.26 -5.88
C PRO A 131 17.21 -14.70 -4.49
N ASP A 132 18.42 -15.02 -4.02
CA ASP A 132 18.95 -14.48 -2.76
C ASP A 132 19.72 -13.16 -2.96
N ASN A 133 19.97 -12.75 -4.21
CA ASN A 133 20.76 -11.55 -4.53
C ASN A 133 19.85 -10.31 -4.63
N GLU A 134 19.85 -9.47 -3.62
CA GLU A 134 19.10 -8.21 -3.58
C GLU A 134 19.57 -7.20 -4.65
N GLN A 135 20.76 -7.34 -5.22
CA GLN A 135 21.26 -6.45 -6.26
C GLN A 135 20.58 -6.65 -7.62
N ILE A 136 19.95 -7.81 -7.87
CA ILE A 136 19.28 -8.09 -9.15
C ILE A 136 18.25 -6.99 -9.50
N TYR A 137 17.51 -6.50 -8.52
CA TYR A 137 16.54 -5.42 -8.72
C TYR A 137 17.20 -4.15 -9.30
N TYR A 138 18.32 -3.73 -8.73
CA TYR A 138 19.06 -2.55 -9.19
C TYR A 138 19.78 -2.79 -10.51
N ILE A 139 20.24 -4.02 -10.76
CA ILE A 139 20.86 -4.39 -12.03
C ILE A 139 19.85 -4.29 -13.18
N ILE A 140 18.63 -4.76 -12.98
CA ILE A 140 17.56 -4.67 -13.98
C ILE A 140 17.21 -3.20 -14.25
N ASP A 141 17.14 -2.36 -13.23
CA ASP A 141 16.89 -0.94 -13.36
C ASP A 141 17.99 -0.26 -14.19
N ALA A 142 19.26 -0.51 -13.86
CA ALA A 142 20.40 0.01 -14.60
C ALA A 142 20.44 -0.47 -16.08
N ILE A 143 20.01 -1.71 -16.36
CA ILE A 143 19.87 -2.22 -17.72
C ILE A 143 18.79 -1.46 -18.49
N ASN A 144 17.63 -1.25 -17.89
CA ASN A 144 16.54 -0.49 -18.49
C ASN A 144 16.93 0.96 -18.77
N ASP A 145 17.65 1.60 -17.85
CA ASP A 145 18.18 2.95 -18.05
C ASP A 145 19.16 3.01 -19.21
N ALA A 146 20.05 2.02 -19.34
CA ALA A 146 20.98 1.94 -20.46
C ALA A 146 20.26 1.74 -21.80
N ILE A 147 19.22 0.90 -21.84
CA ILE A 147 18.38 0.70 -23.03
C ILE A 147 17.71 2.00 -23.43
N ASN A 148 17.07 2.68 -22.48
CA ASN A 148 16.37 3.95 -22.72
C ASN A 148 17.32 5.06 -23.20
N ALA A 149 18.57 5.05 -22.74
CA ALA A 149 19.60 6.00 -23.13
C ALA A 149 20.37 5.60 -24.40
N GLY A 150 20.07 4.46 -25.03
CA GLY A 150 20.79 3.93 -26.19
C GLY A 150 22.26 3.60 -25.91
N LYS A 151 22.60 3.24 -24.66
CA LYS A 151 23.97 2.96 -24.23
C LYS A 151 24.29 1.47 -24.29
N GLN A 152 25.55 1.16 -24.44
CA GLN A 152 26.06 -0.20 -24.29
C GLN A 152 26.21 -0.56 -22.81
N ILE A 153 25.98 -1.84 -22.47
CA ILE A 153 26.20 -2.39 -21.13
C ILE A 153 27.36 -3.39 -21.19
N SER A 154 28.14 -3.45 -20.12
CA SER A 154 29.21 -4.45 -19.92
C SER A 154 28.91 -5.19 -18.62
N PHE A 155 28.99 -6.51 -18.62
CA PHE A 155 28.76 -7.34 -17.46
C PHE A 155 29.60 -8.59 -17.46
N GLN A 156 29.85 -9.13 -16.26
CA GLN A 156 30.56 -10.40 -16.12
C GLN A 156 29.54 -11.54 -16.10
N TYR A 157 29.74 -12.52 -16.97
CA TYR A 157 28.89 -13.69 -17.04
C TYR A 157 29.58 -14.89 -16.38
N TYR A 158 28.84 -15.57 -15.49
CA TYR A 158 29.32 -16.78 -14.83
C TYR A 158 28.49 -17.97 -15.28
N ASP A 159 29.17 -19.02 -15.79
CA ASP A 159 28.50 -20.28 -16.09
C ASP A 159 28.59 -21.26 -14.93
N TYR A 160 27.58 -22.07 -14.77
CA TYR A 160 27.53 -23.07 -13.70
C TYR A 160 27.99 -24.42 -14.26
N THR A 161 29.20 -24.86 -13.91
CA THR A 161 29.84 -26.07 -14.46
C THR A 161 29.47 -27.38 -13.73
N GLY A 162 28.47 -27.37 -12.83
CA GLY A 162 28.05 -28.56 -12.07
C GLY A 162 28.97 -28.98 -10.91
N LEU A 163 30.17 -28.41 -10.82
CA LEU A 163 31.19 -28.75 -9.81
C LEU A 163 31.32 -27.70 -8.68
N LYS A 164 30.27 -26.94 -8.40
CA LYS A 164 30.26 -25.81 -7.42
C LYS A 164 31.33 -24.72 -7.72
N LYS A 165 31.93 -24.68 -8.91
CA LYS A 165 32.87 -23.63 -9.31
C LYS A 165 32.19 -22.66 -10.29
N LYS A 166 32.26 -21.36 -9.97
CA LYS A 166 31.90 -20.29 -10.89
C LYS A 166 33.09 -20.07 -11.85
N VAL A 167 32.88 -20.16 -13.14
CA VAL A 167 33.88 -19.87 -14.15
C VAL A 167 33.52 -18.56 -14.85
N LEU A 168 34.43 -17.61 -14.84
CA LEU A 168 34.29 -16.34 -15.56
C LEU A 168 34.46 -16.63 -17.07
N LYS A 169 33.46 -16.25 -17.86
CA LYS A 169 33.59 -16.23 -19.33
C LYS A 169 33.88 -14.79 -19.78
N ASN A 170 34.95 -14.60 -20.47
CA ASN A 170 35.29 -13.34 -21.18
C ASN A 170 34.48 -13.25 -22.47
#